data_fa2480e4f5bbfd8b256dd693d892d257
#
_entry.id   fa2480e4f5bbfd8b256dd693d892d257
#
_cell.length_a   1.000
_cell.length_b   1.000
_cell.length_c   1.000
_cell.angle_alpha   90.00
_cell.angle_beta   90.00
_cell.angle_gamma   90.00
#
_symmetry.space_group_name_H-M   'P 1'
#
loop_
_entity.id
_entity.type
_entity.pdbx_description
1 polymer ?
#
loop_
_entity_poly.entity_id
_entity_poly.type
_entity_poly.pdbx_seq_one_letter_code
_entity_poly.pdbx_strand_id
1 'polypeptide(L)'
;MLDGVPEPPGGLGEPGIRLWTSVAGEFVLNAGELEILRQAAATVDEIVLLEAELRASSLVVAGYSGQPRPNPLLKIIQDHRLLLRRLVDSLALPDEGEESGLRPGQRYAQTAAQGRWKGHVPNGKLAELRAAGGQAAS
;
A
#
# COMPACT_ATOMS: atom_id res chain seq x y z
N MET A 1 18.28 10.53 -6.96
CA MET A 1 16.92 10.88 -6.55
C MET A 1 16.07 11.06 -7.80
N LEU A 2 14.97 10.37 -7.86
CA LEU A 2 14.05 10.50 -9.00
C LEU A 2 13.14 11.69 -8.74
N ASP A 3 13.11 12.61 -9.68
CA ASP A 3 12.25 13.78 -9.57
C ASP A 3 10.80 13.36 -9.49
N GLY A 4 10.06 13.90 -8.53
CA GLY A 4 8.65 13.63 -8.36
C GLY A 4 8.32 12.39 -7.53
N VAL A 5 9.31 11.63 -7.08
CA VAL A 5 9.06 10.49 -6.19
C VAL A 5 8.97 11.00 -4.76
N PRO A 6 7.86 10.74 -4.07
CA PRO A 6 7.74 11.15 -2.66
C PRO A 6 8.80 10.45 -1.80
N GLU A 7 9.37 11.20 -0.87
CA GLU A 7 10.31 10.62 0.08
C GLU A 7 9.61 9.68 1.03
N PRO A 8 10.30 8.60 1.47
CA PRO A 8 9.74 7.72 2.48
C PRO A 8 9.46 8.47 3.77
N PRO A 9 8.33 8.20 4.42
CA PRO A 9 8.07 8.82 5.72
C PRO A 9 9.10 8.39 6.76
N GLY A 10 9.33 9.24 7.75
CA GLY A 10 10.22 8.91 8.84
C GLY A 10 9.71 7.74 9.67
N GLY A 11 10.63 7.04 10.30
CA GLY A 11 10.30 5.94 11.17
C GLY A 11 10.22 4.57 10.52
N LEU A 12 10.34 4.49 9.19
CA LEU A 12 10.38 3.21 8.50
C LEU A 12 11.76 2.57 8.60
N GLY A 13 11.77 1.26 8.73
CA GLY A 13 12.99 0.47 8.60
C GLY A 13 13.31 0.20 7.14
N GLU A 14 14.40 -0.48 6.92
CA GLU A 14 14.87 -0.78 5.57
C GLU A 14 13.85 -1.53 4.71
N PRO A 15 13.17 -2.58 5.22
CA PRO A 15 12.16 -3.26 4.41
C PRO A 15 11.01 -2.36 4.00
N GLY A 16 10.54 -1.51 4.90
CA GLY A 16 9.47 -0.58 4.62
C GLY A 16 9.88 0.47 3.59
N ILE A 17 11.11 0.98 3.70
CA ILE A 17 11.65 1.94 2.74
C ILE A 17 11.73 1.30 1.35
N ARG A 18 12.15 0.04 1.26
CA ARG A 18 12.21 -0.66 -0.02
C ARG A 18 10.83 -0.76 -0.67
N LEU A 19 9.81 -1.14 0.11
CA LEU A 19 8.45 -1.21 -0.41
C LEU A 19 7.97 0.16 -0.88
N TRP A 20 8.15 1.18 -0.04
CA TRP A 20 7.77 2.55 -0.39
C TRP A 20 8.41 3.00 -1.69
N THR A 21 9.72 2.86 -1.77
CA THR A 21 10.48 3.32 -2.93
C THR A 21 10.08 2.58 -4.20
N SER A 22 9.86 1.27 -4.11
CA SER A 22 9.43 0.48 -5.25
C SER A 22 8.08 0.94 -5.79
N VAL A 23 7.10 1.12 -4.91
CA VAL A 23 5.74 1.47 -5.33
C VAL A 23 5.65 2.94 -5.73
N ALA A 24 6.16 3.84 -4.88
CA ALA A 24 6.07 5.27 -5.15
C ALA A 24 6.95 5.69 -6.33
N GLY A 25 8.00 4.93 -6.62
CA GLY A 25 8.85 5.19 -7.78
C GLY A 25 8.25 4.74 -9.10
N GLU A 26 7.32 3.80 -9.04
CA GLU A 26 6.71 3.22 -10.25
C GLU A 26 5.31 3.77 -10.54
N PHE A 27 4.56 4.12 -9.51
CA PHE A 27 3.16 4.52 -9.66
C PHE A 27 2.92 5.91 -9.10
N VAL A 28 2.01 6.64 -9.73
CA VAL A 28 1.55 7.93 -9.24
C VAL A 28 0.39 7.70 -8.28
N LEU A 29 0.59 8.06 -7.01
CA LEU A 29 -0.37 7.82 -5.95
C LEU A 29 -0.90 9.14 -5.40
N ASN A 30 -2.17 9.17 -5.07
CA ASN A 30 -2.74 10.33 -4.38
C ASN A 30 -2.43 10.27 -2.88
N ALA A 31 -2.81 11.31 -2.14
CA ALA A 31 -2.50 11.40 -0.72
C ALA A 31 -3.05 10.23 0.11
N GLY A 32 -4.26 9.77 -0.21
CA GLY A 32 -4.86 8.63 0.48
C GLY A 32 -4.12 7.33 0.18
N GLU A 33 -3.73 7.14 -1.05
CA GLU A 33 -2.97 5.97 -1.46
C GLU A 33 -1.57 5.98 -0.86
N LEU A 34 -0.94 7.14 -0.75
CA LEU A 34 0.36 7.26 -0.07
C LEU A 34 0.23 6.90 1.41
N GLU A 35 -0.87 7.25 2.06
CA GLU A 35 -1.09 6.84 3.45
C GLU A 35 -1.28 5.33 3.56
N ILE A 36 -2.00 4.71 2.64
CA ILE A 36 -2.11 3.25 2.60
C ILE A 36 -0.74 2.62 2.38
N LEU A 37 0.06 3.17 1.48
CA LEU A 37 1.42 2.69 1.24
C LEU A 37 2.29 2.83 2.48
N ARG A 38 2.16 3.95 3.21
CA ARG A 38 2.89 4.13 4.47
C ARG A 38 2.55 3.02 5.48
N GLN A 39 1.26 2.72 5.62
CA GLN A 39 0.84 1.65 6.52
C GLN A 39 1.34 0.28 6.06
N ALA A 40 1.33 0.02 4.76
CA ALA A 40 1.88 -1.21 4.22
C ALA A 40 3.38 -1.32 4.49
N ALA A 41 4.13 -0.24 4.30
CA ALA A 41 5.56 -0.21 4.58
C ALA A 41 5.86 -0.45 6.06
N ALA A 42 5.10 0.19 6.96
CA ALA A 42 5.25 -0.03 8.39
C ALA A 42 4.91 -1.48 8.76
N THR A 43 3.90 -2.05 8.12
CA THR A 43 3.50 -3.44 8.36
C THR A 43 4.59 -4.42 7.93
N VAL A 44 5.26 -4.16 6.80
CA VAL A 44 6.42 -4.97 6.37
C VAL A 44 7.52 -4.95 7.44
N ASP A 45 7.83 -3.77 7.98
CA ASP A 45 8.84 -3.64 9.04
C ASP A 45 8.44 -4.47 10.27
N GLU A 46 7.18 -4.39 10.68
CA GLU A 46 6.68 -5.15 11.82
C GLU A 46 6.77 -6.65 11.58
N ILE A 47 6.43 -7.11 10.37
CA ILE A 47 6.53 -8.53 10.02
C ILE A 47 7.97 -9.02 10.15
N VAL A 48 8.93 -8.25 9.66
CA VAL A 48 10.34 -8.63 9.72
C VAL A 48 10.80 -8.76 11.18
N LEU A 49 10.39 -7.83 12.04
CA LEU A 49 10.71 -7.88 13.46
C LEU A 49 10.06 -9.08 14.14
N LEU A 50 8.78 -9.34 13.85
CA LEU A 50 8.06 -10.48 14.41
C LEU A 50 8.66 -11.81 13.96
N GLU A 51 9.04 -11.91 12.71
CA GLU A 51 9.69 -13.11 12.18
C GLU A 51 11.05 -13.35 12.85
N ALA A 52 11.81 -12.30 13.09
CA ALA A 52 13.08 -12.41 13.79
C ALA A 52 12.86 -12.90 15.24
N GLU A 53 11.86 -12.38 15.91
CA GLU A 53 11.50 -12.80 17.26
C GLU A 53 11.05 -14.26 17.29
N LEU A 54 10.27 -14.67 16.30
CA LEU A 54 9.83 -16.07 16.19
C LEU A 54 11.01 -17.00 15.99
N ARG A 55 11.99 -16.62 15.15
CA ARG A 55 13.19 -17.43 14.95
C ARG A 55 14.01 -17.58 16.22
N ALA A 56 13.97 -16.59 17.09
CA ALA A 56 14.69 -16.61 18.37
C ALA A 56 13.93 -17.37 19.45
N SER A 57 12.70 -17.79 19.19
CA SER A 57 11.85 -18.50 20.16
C SER A 57 11.41 -19.85 19.61
N SER A 58 10.65 -20.60 20.40
CA SER A 58 10.14 -21.91 20.00
C SER A 58 8.75 -21.77 19.37
N LEU A 59 8.42 -22.66 18.43
CA LEU A 59 7.08 -22.72 17.85
C LEU A 59 6.01 -23.10 18.86
N VAL A 60 6.42 -23.88 19.88
CA VAL A 60 5.55 -24.28 20.97
C VAL A 60 6.09 -23.68 22.25
N VAL A 61 5.23 -23.05 23.02
CA VAL A 61 5.59 -22.38 24.27
C VAL A 61 4.69 -22.92 25.39
N ALA A 62 5.08 -22.68 26.66
CA ALA A 62 4.26 -23.05 27.80
C ALA A 62 3.09 -22.08 27.94
N GLY A 63 1.90 -22.63 28.11
CA GLY A 63 0.72 -21.85 28.42
C GLY A 63 0.66 -21.44 29.87
N TYR A 64 -0.44 -20.80 30.24
CA TYR A 64 -0.63 -20.28 31.59
C TYR A 64 -0.46 -21.36 32.67
N SER A 65 -0.96 -22.58 32.42
CA SER A 65 -0.85 -23.71 33.35
C SER A 65 0.30 -24.64 33.01
N GLY A 66 1.26 -24.19 32.20
CA GLY A 66 2.40 -25.00 31.79
C GLY A 66 2.13 -25.93 30.61
N GLN A 67 0.89 -26.01 30.12
CA GLN A 67 0.56 -26.90 29.00
C GLN A 67 1.20 -26.35 27.71
N PRO A 68 1.57 -27.25 26.77
CA PRO A 68 2.09 -26.80 25.46
C PRO A 68 1.03 -26.04 24.68
N ARG A 69 1.44 -24.95 24.04
CA ARG A 69 0.57 -24.17 23.16
C ARG A 69 1.38 -23.59 22.02
N PRO A 70 0.76 -23.28 20.89
CA PRO A 70 1.46 -22.60 19.80
C PRO A 70 1.97 -21.23 20.28
N ASN A 71 3.14 -20.84 19.77
CA ASN A 71 3.66 -19.52 20.05
C ASN A 71 2.70 -18.48 19.49
N PRO A 72 2.21 -17.52 20.32
CA PRO A 72 1.28 -16.49 19.84
C PRO A 72 1.80 -15.66 18.67
N LEU A 73 3.13 -15.58 18.50
CA LEU A 73 3.72 -14.86 17.37
C LEU A 73 3.27 -15.44 16.02
N LEU A 74 2.99 -16.74 15.95
CA LEU A 74 2.53 -17.37 14.71
C LEU A 74 1.25 -16.73 14.21
N LYS A 75 0.29 -16.50 15.10
CA LYS A 75 -0.97 -15.87 14.71
C LYS A 75 -0.78 -14.39 14.42
N ILE A 76 0.01 -13.71 15.21
CA ILE A 76 0.28 -12.27 15.01
C ILE A 76 0.90 -12.04 13.64
N ILE A 77 1.88 -12.86 13.28
CA ILE A 77 2.52 -12.77 11.96
C ILE A 77 1.52 -13.04 10.85
N GLN A 78 0.68 -14.05 11.02
CA GLN A 78 -0.34 -14.38 10.03
C GLN A 78 -1.32 -13.21 9.83
N ASP A 79 -1.77 -12.60 10.92
CA ASP A 79 -2.67 -11.46 10.87
C ASP A 79 -2.00 -10.27 10.16
N HIS A 80 -0.73 -10.02 10.43
CA HIS A 80 0.04 -8.96 9.77
C HIS A 80 0.20 -9.22 8.27
N ARG A 81 0.44 -10.47 7.88
CA ARG A 81 0.53 -10.83 6.46
C ARG A 81 -0.78 -10.61 5.73
N LEU A 82 -1.90 -10.93 6.38
CA LEU A 82 -3.23 -10.66 5.82
C LEU A 82 -3.49 -9.16 5.70
N LEU A 83 -3.11 -8.40 6.73
CA LEU A 83 -3.25 -6.94 6.69
C LEU A 83 -2.43 -6.36 5.56
N LEU A 84 -1.16 -6.76 5.43
CA LEU A 84 -0.30 -6.30 4.35
C LEU A 84 -0.93 -6.58 2.99
N ARG A 85 -1.43 -7.78 2.79
CA ARG A 85 -2.08 -8.15 1.54
C ARG A 85 -3.28 -7.25 1.24
N ARG A 86 -4.12 -6.99 2.24
CA ARG A 86 -5.28 -6.11 2.08
C ARG A 86 -4.87 -4.68 1.72
N LEU A 87 -3.82 -4.17 2.37
CA LEU A 87 -3.33 -2.83 2.10
C LEU A 87 -2.80 -2.72 0.66
N VAL A 88 -2.01 -3.68 0.24
CA VAL A 88 -1.46 -3.70 -1.12
C VAL A 88 -2.59 -3.87 -2.15
N ASP A 89 -3.53 -4.78 -1.89
CA ASP A 89 -4.67 -4.99 -2.79
C ASP A 89 -5.51 -3.72 -2.94
N SER A 90 -5.64 -2.95 -1.86
CA SER A 90 -6.44 -1.71 -1.91
C SER A 90 -5.80 -0.62 -2.76
N LEU A 91 -4.50 -0.71 -3.02
CA LEU A 91 -3.83 0.19 -3.96
C LEU A 91 -4.18 -0.13 -5.42
N ALA A 92 -4.67 -1.34 -5.69
CA ALA A 92 -5.07 -1.80 -7.03
C ALA A 92 -3.97 -1.55 -8.08
N LEU A 93 -2.73 -1.87 -7.71
CA LEU A 93 -1.61 -1.69 -8.61
C LEU A 93 -1.69 -2.66 -9.79
N PRO A 94 -1.28 -2.24 -11.00
CA PRO A 94 -1.25 -3.15 -12.15
C PRO A 94 -0.19 -4.22 -11.96
N ASP A 95 -0.45 -5.40 -12.49
CA ASP A 95 0.50 -6.48 -12.46
C ASP A 95 1.69 -6.16 -13.38
N GLU A 96 2.83 -6.75 -13.07
CA GLU A 96 4.05 -6.56 -13.84
C GLU A 96 3.82 -6.98 -15.29
N GLY A 97 4.16 -6.12 -16.22
CA GLY A 97 3.98 -6.38 -17.64
C GLY A 97 2.60 -6.07 -18.19
N GLU A 98 1.67 -5.63 -17.36
CA GLU A 98 0.31 -5.31 -17.78
C GLU A 98 0.08 -3.82 -18.00
N GLU A 99 1.08 -3.12 -18.46
CA GLU A 99 0.99 -1.68 -18.63
C GLU A 99 -0.17 -1.27 -19.53
N SER A 100 -0.34 -1.99 -20.62
CA SER A 100 -1.45 -1.75 -21.54
C SER A 100 -2.59 -2.75 -21.36
N GLY A 101 -2.37 -3.81 -20.61
CA GLY A 101 -3.33 -4.87 -20.40
C GLY A 101 -3.93 -4.87 -19.00
N LEU A 102 -4.08 -3.71 -18.39
CA LEU A 102 -4.66 -3.60 -17.06
C LEU A 102 -6.04 -4.23 -17.01
N ARG A 103 -6.29 -4.99 -15.94
CA ARG A 103 -7.64 -5.48 -15.67
C ARG A 103 -8.59 -4.29 -15.49
N PRO A 104 -9.86 -4.43 -15.86
CA PRO A 104 -10.78 -3.28 -15.81
C PRO A 104 -10.79 -2.54 -14.47
N GLY A 105 -10.80 -3.27 -13.36
CA GLY A 105 -10.77 -2.65 -12.03
C GLY A 105 -9.49 -1.87 -11.75
N GLN A 106 -8.35 -2.44 -12.13
CA GLN A 106 -7.06 -1.79 -11.95
C GLN A 106 -6.94 -0.55 -12.83
N ARG A 107 -7.38 -0.66 -14.06
CA ARG A 107 -7.37 0.47 -14.99
C ARG A 107 -8.22 1.62 -14.46
N TYR A 108 -9.40 1.31 -13.99
CA TYR A 108 -10.27 2.32 -13.42
C TYR A 108 -9.63 2.97 -12.19
N ALA A 109 -9.09 2.18 -11.27
CA ALA A 109 -8.47 2.70 -10.06
C ALA A 109 -7.26 3.57 -10.39
N GLN A 110 -6.42 3.15 -11.32
CA GLN A 110 -5.25 3.91 -11.72
C GLN A 110 -5.65 5.21 -12.42
N THR A 111 -6.62 5.16 -13.31
CA THR A 111 -7.13 6.35 -13.99
C THR A 111 -7.71 7.33 -12.98
N ALA A 112 -8.49 6.84 -12.03
CA ALA A 112 -9.05 7.68 -10.99
C ALA A 112 -7.96 8.30 -10.12
N ALA A 113 -6.95 7.53 -9.74
CA ALA A 113 -5.82 8.02 -8.96
C ALA A 113 -5.04 9.09 -9.71
N GLN A 114 -4.74 8.85 -10.98
CA GLN A 114 -4.04 9.81 -11.82
C GLN A 114 -4.87 11.07 -12.04
N GLY A 115 -6.16 10.92 -12.23
CA GLY A 115 -7.06 12.06 -12.38
C GLY A 115 -7.11 12.93 -11.13
N ARG A 116 -7.13 12.30 -9.98
CA ARG A 116 -7.08 13.03 -8.70
C ARG A 116 -5.73 13.70 -8.48
N TRP A 117 -4.67 13.06 -8.90
CA TRP A 117 -3.31 13.55 -8.71
C TRP A 117 -3.00 14.72 -9.64
N LYS A 118 -3.34 14.58 -10.91
CA LYS A 118 -3.06 15.61 -11.91
C LYS A 118 -4.13 16.68 -11.91
N GLY A 119 -3.90 17.75 -11.16
CA GLY A 119 -4.85 18.83 -11.10
C GLY A 119 -6.11 18.43 -10.34
N HIS A 120 -5.92 18.04 -9.10
CA HIS A 120 -7.02 17.63 -8.23
C HIS A 120 -8.12 18.70 -8.22
N VAL A 121 -9.29 18.28 -8.61
CA VAL A 121 -10.49 19.11 -8.60
C VAL A 121 -11.56 18.32 -7.84
N PRO A 122 -12.23 18.95 -6.87
CA PRO A 122 -13.34 18.27 -6.19
C PRO A 122 -14.35 17.75 -7.19
N ASN A 123 -14.95 16.63 -6.89
CA ASN A 123 -15.81 15.92 -7.84
C ASN A 123 -16.83 16.81 -8.54
N GLY A 124 -17.55 17.62 -7.76
CA GLY A 124 -18.52 18.53 -8.33
C GLY A 124 -17.89 19.55 -9.28
N LYS A 125 -16.73 20.03 -8.89
CA LYS A 125 -16.01 21.01 -9.68
C LYS A 125 -15.47 20.40 -10.97
N LEU A 126 -15.06 19.16 -10.93
CA LEU A 126 -14.61 18.46 -12.13
C LEU A 126 -15.73 18.34 -13.16
N ALA A 127 -16.93 18.01 -12.70
CA ALA A 127 -18.09 17.96 -13.57
C ALA A 127 -18.38 19.33 -14.19
N GLU A 128 -18.30 20.38 -13.41
CA GLU A 128 -18.48 21.75 -13.89
C GLU A 128 -17.44 22.12 -14.94
N LEU A 129 -16.18 21.77 -14.70
CA LEU A 129 -15.11 22.07 -15.65
C LEU A 129 -15.28 21.31 -16.96
N ARG A 130 -15.78 20.09 -16.89
CA ARG A 130 -16.08 19.33 -18.09
C ARG A 130 -17.22 19.95 -18.87
N ALA A 131 -18.26 20.35 -18.17
CA ALA A 131 -19.39 21.02 -18.78
C ALA A 131 -18.97 22.36 -19.37
N ALA A 132 -18.18 23.15 -18.64
CA ALA A 132 -17.64 24.40 -19.13
C ALA A 132 -16.73 24.19 -20.35
N GLY A 133 -15.91 23.18 -20.32
CA GLY A 133 -15.07 22.81 -21.46
C GLY A 133 -15.88 22.45 -22.67
N GLY A 134 -16.93 21.67 -22.48
CA GLY A 134 -17.85 21.35 -23.54
C GLY A 134 -18.57 22.56 -24.08
N GLN A 135 -18.99 23.46 -23.22
CA GLN A 135 -19.61 24.71 -23.59
C GLN A 135 -18.64 25.62 -24.34
N ALA A 136 -17.41 25.67 -23.85
CA ALA A 136 -16.40 26.48 -24.52
C ALA A 136 -16.03 25.91 -25.89
N ALA A 137 -16.13 24.61 -26.05
CA ALA A 137 -15.89 23.95 -27.32
C ALA A 137 -17.07 24.06 -28.30
N SER A 138 -18.22 24.39 -27.78
CA SER A 138 -19.43 24.62 -28.58
C SER A 138 -19.66 26.12 -28.82
#